data_c6dc73e05cb770c5f214784439ed58ea
#
_entry.id   c6dc73e05cb770c5f214784439ed58ea
#
_cell.length_a   1.000
_cell.length_b   1.000
_cell.length_c   1.000
_cell.angle_alpha   90.00
_cell.angle_beta   90.00
_cell.angle_gamma   90.00
#
_symmetry.space_group_name_H-M   'P 1'
#
loop_
_entity.id
_entity.type
_entity.pdbx_description
1 polymer ?
#
loop_
_entity_poly.entity_id
_entity_poly.type
_entity_poly.pdbx_seq_one_letter_code
_entity_poly.pdbx_strand_id
1 'polypeptide(L)'
;MLRPNLVLTCLIVFLAKFACADIKLIVAKDGSGNYKTVQAAINAVPDDPAQHTVIFIKPGVYKEKITVPERKNNIKLLGEDPFKTILTYDDYASKKDRTGNNIGTSGSASFLVYGEGFSAENITFENSAGPVGQAVAMRVTGDKAHFKNCRFLGFQDTLYTHGDSSRQYYDHCYIEGTTDFIFGAATALFKDCQIYCKTGGQFITAASTPQSSKFGYVFLNCKISGDKGVSYFLGRPWRPYASVVFINCNLPALIKPTGWDFWGKEANKQTVRYAEYKNFGEGFIPNSRVNWSKQLTDAEAEEFTASNILTGWLP
;
A
#
# COMPACT_ATOMS: atom_id res chain seq x y z
N MET A 1 40.06 -65.60 -20.44
CA MET A 1 40.15 -64.35 -19.71
C MET A 1 38.81 -63.61 -19.95
N LEU A 2 37.88 -63.76 -19.00
CA LEU A 2 36.58 -63.09 -19.04
C LEU A 2 36.66 -61.76 -18.24
N ARG A 3 36.32 -60.65 -18.86
CA ARG A 3 36.23 -59.32 -18.22
C ARG A 3 34.84 -59.16 -17.59
N PRO A 4 34.69 -58.71 -16.32
CA PRO A 4 33.39 -58.45 -15.75
C PRO A 4 32.88 -57.07 -16.21
N ASN A 5 31.65 -57.02 -16.70
CA ASN A 5 30.91 -55.81 -17.02
C ASN A 5 30.41 -55.20 -15.70
N LEU A 6 30.86 -53.97 -15.40
CA LEU A 6 30.39 -53.18 -14.27
C LEU A 6 29.09 -52.48 -14.71
N VAL A 7 27.95 -52.94 -14.17
CA VAL A 7 26.64 -52.27 -14.34
C VAL A 7 26.56 -51.17 -13.31
N LEU A 8 26.66 -49.91 -13.76
CA LEU A 8 26.48 -48.73 -12.92
C LEU A 8 24.97 -48.44 -12.79
N THR A 9 24.35 -48.79 -11.67
CA THR A 9 22.95 -48.49 -11.39
C THR A 9 22.85 -47.06 -10.91
N CYS A 10 22.39 -46.14 -11.77
CA CYS A 10 22.04 -44.77 -11.37
C CYS A 10 20.76 -44.79 -10.52
N LEU A 11 20.91 -44.52 -9.23
CA LEU A 11 19.79 -44.31 -8.34
C LEU A 11 19.23 -42.88 -8.53
N ILE A 12 18.14 -42.75 -9.29
CA ILE A 12 17.44 -41.49 -9.47
C ILE A 12 16.60 -41.25 -8.19
N VAL A 13 17.09 -40.38 -7.31
CA VAL A 13 16.32 -39.91 -6.14
C VAL A 13 15.29 -38.90 -6.65
N PHE A 14 14.03 -39.34 -6.79
CA PHE A 14 12.90 -38.45 -6.96
C PHE A 14 12.68 -37.66 -5.65
N LEU A 15 13.16 -36.45 -5.59
CA LEU A 15 12.73 -35.46 -4.58
C LEU A 15 11.27 -35.06 -4.89
N ALA A 16 10.32 -35.77 -4.29
CA ALA A 16 8.93 -35.33 -4.27
C ALA A 16 8.88 -33.97 -3.54
N LYS A 17 8.73 -32.88 -4.29
CA LYS A 17 8.29 -31.61 -3.72
C LYS A 17 6.88 -31.83 -3.17
N PHE A 18 6.76 -32.04 -1.88
CA PHE A 18 5.45 -31.94 -1.21
C PHE A 18 5.00 -30.50 -1.41
N ALA A 19 4.05 -30.30 -2.32
CA ALA A 19 3.29 -29.06 -2.36
C ALA A 19 2.47 -29.02 -1.07
N CYS A 20 2.94 -28.22 -0.12
CA CYS A 20 2.22 -28.00 1.13
C CYS A 20 0.97 -27.21 0.79
N ALA A 21 -0.21 -27.79 1.03
CA ALA A 21 -1.48 -27.14 0.77
C ALA A 21 -1.63 -25.92 1.69
N ASP A 22 -2.04 -24.77 1.14
CA ASP A 22 -2.35 -23.57 1.91
C ASP A 22 -3.45 -23.87 2.94
N ILE A 23 -3.27 -23.41 4.17
CA ILE A 23 -4.32 -23.47 5.19
C ILE A 23 -5.40 -22.46 4.80
N LYS A 24 -6.62 -22.94 4.54
CA LYS A 24 -7.76 -22.09 4.16
C LYS A 24 -8.73 -21.94 5.32
N LEU A 25 -8.87 -20.69 5.82
CA LEU A 25 -9.88 -20.31 6.81
C LEU A 25 -11.00 -19.51 6.13
N ILE A 26 -12.24 -19.67 6.56
CA ILE A 26 -13.40 -18.98 5.97
C ILE A 26 -14.02 -18.06 7.02
N VAL A 27 -14.15 -16.78 6.70
CA VAL A 27 -14.87 -15.79 7.50
C VAL A 27 -16.22 -15.51 6.87
N ALA A 28 -17.30 -15.62 7.65
CA ALA A 28 -18.66 -15.33 7.22
C ALA A 28 -19.52 -14.85 8.40
N LYS A 29 -20.13 -13.66 8.26
CA LYS A 29 -20.97 -13.06 9.33
C LYS A 29 -22.19 -13.88 9.68
N ASP A 30 -22.75 -14.59 8.70
CA ASP A 30 -23.91 -15.46 8.86
C ASP A 30 -23.62 -16.77 9.62
N GLY A 31 -22.33 -17.02 9.93
CA GLY A 31 -21.89 -18.24 10.62
C GLY A 31 -21.66 -19.44 9.70
N SER A 32 -21.76 -19.28 8.39
CA SER A 32 -21.47 -20.34 7.39
C SER A 32 -19.97 -20.58 7.15
N GLY A 33 -19.08 -19.83 7.84
CA GLY A 33 -17.62 -19.99 7.82
C GLY A 33 -17.09 -20.57 9.12
N ASN A 34 -15.75 -20.70 9.18
CA ASN A 34 -15.05 -21.12 10.40
C ASN A 34 -15.09 -20.01 11.48
N TYR A 35 -15.13 -18.75 11.05
CA TYR A 35 -15.10 -17.56 11.91
C TYR A 35 -16.17 -16.56 11.48
N LYS A 36 -16.71 -15.81 12.45
CA LYS A 36 -17.67 -14.71 12.18
C LYS A 36 -16.96 -13.36 12.02
N THR A 37 -15.72 -13.23 12.50
CA THR A 37 -14.92 -12.01 12.47
C THR A 37 -13.57 -12.27 11.81
N VAL A 38 -13.05 -11.23 11.14
CA VAL A 38 -11.73 -11.30 10.48
C VAL A 38 -10.61 -11.39 11.52
N GLN A 39 -10.74 -10.65 12.63
CA GLN A 39 -9.73 -10.69 13.69
C GLN A 39 -9.63 -12.09 14.32
N ALA A 40 -10.75 -12.80 14.51
CA ALA A 40 -10.72 -14.16 15.06
C ALA A 40 -9.99 -15.14 14.13
N ALA A 41 -10.18 -15.01 12.81
CA ALA A 41 -9.46 -15.83 11.83
C ALA A 41 -7.96 -15.53 11.83
N ILE A 42 -7.56 -14.25 11.88
CA ILE A 42 -6.14 -13.84 11.98
C ILE A 42 -5.52 -14.40 13.27
N ASN A 43 -6.21 -14.32 14.40
CA ASN A 43 -5.71 -14.84 15.68
C ASN A 43 -5.48 -16.36 15.66
N ALA A 44 -6.27 -17.09 14.86
CA ALA A 44 -6.14 -18.55 14.72
C ALA A 44 -4.97 -19.00 13.83
N VAL A 45 -4.39 -18.10 13.02
CA VAL A 45 -3.16 -18.40 12.27
C VAL A 45 -2.04 -18.66 13.25
N PRO A 46 -1.22 -19.72 13.10
CA PRO A 46 -0.04 -19.94 13.94
C PRO A 46 0.93 -18.73 13.90
N ASP A 47 1.75 -18.57 14.92
CA ASP A 47 2.87 -17.62 14.89
C ASP A 47 3.97 -18.15 13.97
N ASP A 48 4.60 -17.25 13.20
CA ASP A 48 5.70 -17.54 12.28
C ASP A 48 5.43 -18.78 11.39
N PRO A 49 4.31 -18.83 10.68
CA PRO A 49 3.92 -20.01 9.94
C PRO A 49 4.91 -20.28 8.80
N ALA A 50 5.32 -21.54 8.66
CA ALA A 50 6.16 -21.98 7.55
C ALA A 50 5.44 -21.95 6.18
N GLN A 51 4.12 -21.82 6.21
CA GLN A 51 3.24 -21.89 5.05
C GLN A 51 2.38 -20.63 4.95
N HIS A 52 1.93 -20.31 3.73
CA HIS A 52 0.92 -19.28 3.54
C HIS A 52 -0.42 -19.71 4.12
N THR A 53 -1.09 -18.80 4.81
CA THR A 53 -2.45 -19.01 5.28
C THR A 53 -3.40 -18.12 4.48
N VAL A 54 -4.36 -18.73 3.80
CA VAL A 54 -5.41 -18.01 3.07
C VAL A 54 -6.64 -17.87 3.94
N ILE A 55 -7.06 -16.64 4.22
CA ILE A 55 -8.30 -16.31 4.89
C ILE A 55 -9.28 -15.80 3.83
N PHE A 56 -10.25 -16.63 3.45
CA PHE A 56 -11.32 -16.24 2.53
C PHE A 56 -12.43 -15.54 3.29
N ILE A 57 -12.77 -14.33 2.85
CA ILE A 57 -13.77 -13.47 3.51
C ILE A 57 -14.98 -13.35 2.60
N LYS A 58 -16.13 -13.91 3.03
CA LYS A 58 -17.41 -13.79 2.32
C LYS A 58 -17.90 -12.35 2.31
N PRO A 59 -18.76 -11.98 1.34
CA PRO A 59 -19.34 -10.64 1.28
C PRO A 59 -20.00 -10.22 2.60
N GLY A 60 -19.74 -8.97 2.99
CA GLY A 60 -20.27 -8.37 4.22
C GLY A 60 -19.48 -7.13 4.63
N VAL A 61 -20.10 -6.32 5.49
CA VAL A 61 -19.43 -5.19 6.16
C VAL A 61 -18.97 -5.65 7.53
N TYR A 62 -17.67 -5.75 7.71
CA TYR A 62 -17.02 -6.17 8.96
C TYR A 62 -16.50 -4.93 9.69
N LYS A 63 -17.28 -4.45 10.67
CA LYS A 63 -16.90 -3.29 11.49
C LYS A 63 -16.03 -3.76 12.64
N GLU A 64 -14.73 -3.86 12.38
CA GLU A 64 -13.72 -4.36 13.30
C GLU A 64 -12.45 -3.51 13.20
N LYS A 65 -11.82 -3.21 14.35
CA LYS A 65 -10.45 -2.72 14.36
C LYS A 65 -9.51 -3.90 14.31
N ILE A 66 -8.88 -4.10 13.16
CA ILE A 66 -8.16 -5.32 12.85
C ILE A 66 -6.65 -5.10 12.96
N THR A 67 -5.95 -6.04 13.58
CA THR A 67 -4.49 -6.06 13.65
C THR A 67 -3.95 -7.41 13.21
N VAL A 68 -3.01 -7.39 12.27
CA VAL A 68 -2.13 -8.51 11.93
C VAL A 68 -0.83 -8.33 12.73
N PRO A 69 -0.61 -9.08 13.83
CA PRO A 69 0.58 -8.95 14.66
C PRO A 69 1.86 -9.30 13.91
N GLU A 70 3.01 -8.86 14.42
CA GLU A 70 4.34 -9.05 13.83
C GLU A 70 4.68 -10.52 13.55
N ARG A 71 4.25 -11.44 14.43
CA ARG A 71 4.50 -12.89 14.26
C ARG A 71 3.49 -13.61 13.36
N LYS A 72 2.47 -12.92 12.85
CA LYS A 72 1.48 -13.46 11.90
C LYS A 72 1.90 -13.16 10.45
N ASN A 73 2.96 -13.87 10.02
CA ASN A 73 3.55 -13.72 8.70
C ASN A 73 2.80 -14.51 7.62
N ASN A 74 3.01 -14.17 6.35
CA ASN A 74 2.52 -14.91 5.18
C ASN A 74 0.99 -15.13 5.16
N ILE A 75 0.21 -14.14 5.61
CA ILE A 75 -1.25 -14.18 5.56
C ILE A 75 -1.74 -13.56 4.24
N LYS A 76 -2.60 -14.29 3.53
CA LYS A 76 -3.38 -13.77 2.40
C LYS A 76 -4.86 -13.61 2.81
N LEU A 77 -5.37 -12.38 2.75
CA LEU A 77 -6.82 -12.13 2.81
C LEU A 77 -7.38 -12.14 1.39
N LEU A 78 -8.41 -12.92 1.15
CA LEU A 78 -9.07 -13.03 -0.15
C LEU A 78 -10.56 -12.71 0.01
N GLY A 79 -10.98 -11.56 -0.51
CA GLY A 79 -12.40 -11.21 -0.63
C GLY A 79 -12.99 -11.81 -1.90
N GLU A 80 -14.29 -11.99 -1.92
CA GLU A 80 -15.01 -12.45 -3.11
C GLU A 80 -15.20 -11.30 -4.12
N ASP A 81 -15.50 -10.11 -3.61
CA ASP A 81 -15.81 -8.91 -4.41
C ASP A 81 -15.36 -7.67 -3.61
N PRO A 82 -14.51 -6.78 -4.17
CA PRO A 82 -14.02 -5.63 -3.44
C PRO A 82 -15.11 -4.61 -3.05
N PHE A 83 -16.25 -4.61 -3.73
CA PHE A 83 -17.39 -3.74 -3.40
C PHE A 83 -18.32 -4.33 -2.35
N LYS A 84 -18.19 -5.62 -2.05
CA LYS A 84 -19.06 -6.33 -1.10
C LYS A 84 -18.32 -6.86 0.12
N THR A 85 -16.97 -6.98 0.06
CA THR A 85 -16.14 -7.40 1.18
C THR A 85 -15.47 -6.18 1.78
N ILE A 86 -16.07 -5.62 2.83
CA ILE A 86 -15.69 -4.32 3.40
C ILE A 86 -15.23 -4.50 4.83
N LEU A 87 -13.96 -4.15 5.10
CA LEU A 87 -13.36 -4.09 6.43
C LEU A 87 -13.29 -2.63 6.83
N THR A 88 -14.03 -2.23 7.87
CA THR A 88 -14.21 -0.82 8.24
C THR A 88 -14.12 -0.61 9.74
N TYR A 89 -13.67 0.57 10.15
CA TYR A 89 -13.78 1.09 11.50
C TYR A 89 -13.87 2.62 11.48
N ASP A 90 -14.09 3.27 12.63
CA ASP A 90 -14.39 4.71 12.71
C ASP A 90 -13.56 5.46 13.77
N ASP A 91 -12.33 5.01 14.01
CA ASP A 91 -11.39 5.74 14.86
C ASP A 91 -10.73 6.89 14.10
N TYR A 92 -10.45 8.01 14.80
CA TYR A 92 -9.74 9.17 14.26
C TYR A 92 -8.77 9.74 15.32
N ALA A 93 -7.74 10.44 14.88
CA ALA A 93 -6.58 10.79 15.71
C ALA A 93 -6.92 11.53 17.01
N SER A 94 -7.90 12.44 16.99
CA SER A 94 -8.33 13.19 18.18
C SER A 94 -9.36 12.48 19.04
N LYS A 95 -9.81 11.27 18.66
CA LYS A 95 -10.66 10.44 19.51
C LYS A 95 -9.93 10.07 20.80
N LYS A 96 -10.64 10.11 21.93
CA LYS A 96 -10.05 9.78 23.23
C LYS A 96 -10.04 8.29 23.48
N ASP A 97 -8.95 7.79 24.02
CA ASP A 97 -8.85 6.44 24.57
C ASP A 97 -9.49 6.37 25.98
N ARG A 98 -9.41 5.20 26.61
CA ARG A 98 -9.97 4.96 27.95
C ARG A 98 -9.26 5.76 29.04
N THR A 99 -8.07 6.27 28.79
CA THR A 99 -7.27 7.10 29.71
C THR A 99 -7.46 8.59 29.48
N GLY A 100 -8.27 8.98 28.47
CA GLY A 100 -8.53 10.38 28.11
C GLY A 100 -7.50 11.00 27.17
N ASN A 101 -6.53 10.24 26.69
CA ASN A 101 -5.53 10.68 25.71
C ASN A 101 -6.04 10.52 24.27
N ASN A 102 -5.53 11.38 23.37
CA ASN A 102 -5.78 11.18 21.94
C ASN A 102 -5.13 9.88 21.46
N ILE A 103 -5.85 9.08 20.66
CA ILE A 103 -5.29 7.83 20.11
C ILE A 103 -4.23 8.08 19.04
N GLY A 104 -4.17 9.29 18.49
CA GLY A 104 -3.20 9.71 17.48
C GLY A 104 -3.43 9.06 16.10
N THR A 105 -2.72 9.58 15.10
CA THR A 105 -2.86 9.11 13.71
C THR A 105 -2.62 7.60 13.58
N SER A 106 -1.53 7.08 14.14
CA SER A 106 -1.22 5.64 14.10
C SER A 106 -2.29 4.78 14.79
N GLY A 107 -2.81 5.27 15.92
CA GLY A 107 -3.85 4.57 16.67
C GLY A 107 -5.23 4.62 16.01
N SER A 108 -5.45 5.51 15.05
CA SER A 108 -6.73 5.63 14.33
C SER A 108 -6.95 4.57 13.25
N ALA A 109 -5.93 3.79 12.91
CA ALA A 109 -6.02 2.83 11.80
C ALA A 109 -7.12 1.79 12.04
N SER A 110 -7.97 1.61 11.01
CA SER A 110 -8.99 0.56 11.00
C SER A 110 -8.35 -0.82 10.84
N PHE A 111 -7.31 -0.90 10.02
CA PHE A 111 -6.56 -2.13 9.77
C PHE A 111 -5.05 -1.88 9.91
N LEU A 112 -4.37 -2.68 10.73
CA LEU A 112 -2.93 -2.57 11.01
C LEU A 112 -2.22 -3.86 10.59
N VAL A 113 -1.14 -3.74 9.82
CA VAL A 113 -0.30 -4.86 9.38
C VAL A 113 1.12 -4.68 9.90
N TYR A 114 1.54 -5.56 10.79
CA TYR A 114 2.91 -5.65 11.27
C TYR A 114 3.64 -6.88 10.70
N GLY A 115 2.90 -7.97 10.40
CA GLY A 115 3.46 -9.20 9.85
C GLY A 115 4.07 -9.02 8.45
N GLU A 116 5.14 -9.76 8.17
CA GLU A 116 5.81 -9.81 6.88
C GLU A 116 5.06 -10.71 5.88
N GLY A 117 5.17 -10.41 4.57
CA GLY A 117 4.57 -11.23 3.53
C GLY A 117 3.02 -11.19 3.50
N PHE A 118 2.44 -10.13 4.06
CA PHE A 118 0.98 -9.96 4.03
C PHE A 118 0.49 -9.68 2.61
N SER A 119 -0.61 -10.30 2.22
CA SER A 119 -1.28 -9.94 0.98
C SER A 119 -2.80 -9.85 1.12
N ALA A 120 -3.42 -9.02 0.29
CA ALA A 120 -4.87 -8.90 0.23
C ALA A 120 -5.34 -8.76 -1.22
N GLU A 121 -6.48 -9.37 -1.53
CA GLU A 121 -7.07 -9.33 -2.85
C GLU A 121 -8.59 -9.18 -2.77
N ASN A 122 -9.18 -8.31 -3.62
CA ASN A 122 -10.63 -8.07 -3.73
C ASN A 122 -11.29 -7.61 -2.42
N ILE A 123 -10.68 -6.68 -1.69
CA ILE A 123 -11.17 -6.19 -0.40
C ILE A 123 -11.22 -4.66 -0.38
N THR A 124 -12.25 -4.10 0.24
CA THR A 124 -12.27 -2.69 0.66
C THR A 124 -11.78 -2.56 2.10
N PHE A 125 -10.79 -1.70 2.30
CA PHE A 125 -10.33 -1.20 3.60
C PHE A 125 -10.81 0.24 3.77
N GLU A 126 -11.59 0.50 4.80
CA GLU A 126 -12.23 1.80 5.00
C GLU A 126 -11.98 2.35 6.40
N ASN A 127 -11.80 3.67 6.49
CA ASN A 127 -12.07 4.39 7.71
C ASN A 127 -13.33 5.24 7.53
N SER A 128 -14.37 4.89 8.26
CA SER A 128 -15.70 5.50 8.15
C SER A 128 -15.94 6.66 9.12
N ALA A 129 -14.90 7.21 9.76
CA ALA A 129 -15.04 8.35 10.67
C ALA A 129 -15.48 9.66 9.97
N GLY A 130 -15.31 9.74 8.65
CA GLY A 130 -15.63 10.93 7.88
C GLY A 130 -14.51 11.99 7.88
N PRO A 131 -14.79 13.25 7.48
CA PRO A 131 -13.81 14.33 7.37
C PRO A 131 -13.50 15.00 8.73
N VAL A 132 -13.03 14.21 9.69
CA VAL A 132 -12.80 14.62 11.10
C VAL A 132 -11.31 14.88 11.43
N GLY A 133 -10.46 15.03 10.43
CA GLY A 133 -9.01 15.07 10.54
C GLY A 133 -8.38 13.72 10.20
N GLN A 134 -7.21 13.43 10.77
CA GLN A 134 -6.47 12.19 10.46
C GLN A 134 -7.25 10.96 10.91
N ALA A 135 -7.54 10.07 9.95
CA ALA A 135 -8.31 8.84 10.17
C ALA A 135 -7.86 7.76 9.16
N VAL A 136 -6.99 6.87 9.62
CA VAL A 136 -6.29 5.91 8.77
C VAL A 136 -7.19 4.70 8.47
N ALA A 137 -7.39 4.38 7.19
CA ALA A 137 -8.06 3.15 6.80
C ALA A 137 -7.13 1.93 6.92
N MET A 138 -5.88 2.08 6.44
CA MET A 138 -4.89 1.02 6.46
C MET A 138 -3.53 1.56 6.88
N ARG A 139 -2.89 0.91 7.87
CA ARG A 139 -1.48 1.11 8.20
C ARG A 139 -0.69 -0.16 7.94
N VAL A 140 0.36 -0.06 7.13
CA VAL A 140 1.23 -1.19 6.78
C VAL A 140 2.64 -0.91 7.27
N THR A 141 3.16 -1.78 8.14
CA THR A 141 4.52 -1.71 8.69
C THR A 141 5.36 -2.90 8.21
N GLY A 142 4.75 -4.08 8.07
CA GLY A 142 5.43 -5.31 7.65
C GLY A 142 6.04 -5.18 6.25
N ASP A 143 7.16 -5.86 6.02
CA ASP A 143 7.82 -5.91 4.71
C ASP A 143 7.09 -6.86 3.75
N LYS A 144 7.24 -6.64 2.43
CA LYS A 144 6.67 -7.45 1.36
C LYS A 144 5.13 -7.54 1.42
N ALA A 145 4.47 -6.40 1.63
CA ALA A 145 3.02 -6.35 1.59
C ALA A 145 2.50 -6.13 0.17
N HIS A 146 1.55 -6.97 -0.27
CA HIS A 146 0.97 -6.92 -1.62
C HIS A 146 -0.55 -6.77 -1.57
N PHE A 147 -1.07 -5.75 -2.25
CA PHE A 147 -2.49 -5.49 -2.40
C PHE A 147 -2.88 -5.52 -3.88
N LYS A 148 -3.83 -6.38 -4.23
CA LYS A 148 -4.32 -6.53 -5.60
C LYS A 148 -5.82 -6.30 -5.66
N ASN A 149 -6.26 -5.43 -6.58
CA ASN A 149 -7.68 -5.11 -6.75
C ASN A 149 -8.38 -4.76 -5.42
N CYS A 150 -7.66 -4.03 -4.54
CA CYS A 150 -8.19 -3.55 -3.26
C CYS A 150 -8.63 -2.10 -3.34
N ARG A 151 -9.50 -1.69 -2.42
CA ARG A 151 -9.95 -0.31 -2.30
C ARG A 151 -9.58 0.23 -0.93
N PHE A 152 -9.04 1.46 -0.88
CA PHE A 152 -8.69 2.17 0.35
C PHE A 152 -9.52 3.45 0.41
N LEU A 153 -10.49 3.47 1.32
CA LEU A 153 -11.48 4.53 1.43
C LEU A 153 -11.31 5.32 2.72
N GLY A 154 -11.22 6.64 2.59
CA GLY A 154 -11.07 7.54 3.73
C GLY A 154 -11.12 9.01 3.31
N PHE A 155 -10.54 9.83 4.15
CA PHE A 155 -10.41 11.28 3.97
C PHE A 155 -8.96 11.70 4.18
N GLN A 156 -8.63 12.44 5.26
CA GLN A 156 -7.25 12.76 5.57
C GLN A 156 -6.51 11.52 6.10
N ASP A 157 -5.30 11.26 5.59
CA ASP A 157 -4.42 10.19 6.05
C ASP A 157 -4.98 8.76 5.79
N THR A 158 -5.60 8.50 4.64
CA THR A 158 -6.27 7.22 4.35
C THR A 158 -5.32 6.01 4.39
N LEU A 159 -4.18 6.08 3.68
CA LEU A 159 -3.23 4.98 3.54
C LEU A 159 -1.87 5.35 4.14
N TYR A 160 -1.53 4.74 5.28
CA TYR A 160 -0.27 4.92 5.98
C TYR A 160 0.72 3.81 5.63
N THR A 161 1.59 4.06 4.67
CA THR A 161 2.69 3.17 4.28
C THR A 161 3.87 3.38 5.24
N HIS A 162 3.80 2.72 6.40
CA HIS A 162 4.74 2.89 7.49
C HIS A 162 5.93 1.92 7.35
N GLY A 163 7.06 2.24 8.01
CA GLY A 163 8.24 1.38 8.07
C GLY A 163 9.33 1.77 7.06
N ASP A 164 10.50 2.15 7.58
CA ASP A 164 11.62 2.70 6.80
C ASP A 164 12.23 1.67 5.83
N SER A 165 12.10 0.38 6.11
CA SER A 165 12.59 -0.73 5.27
C SER A 165 11.45 -1.54 4.64
N SER A 166 10.20 -1.17 4.85
CA SER A 166 9.04 -1.87 4.30
C SER A 166 8.93 -1.65 2.79
N ARG A 167 8.75 -2.75 2.05
CA ARG A 167 8.43 -2.75 0.62
C ARG A 167 6.98 -3.12 0.45
N GLN A 168 6.26 -2.31 -0.31
CA GLN A 168 4.83 -2.46 -0.49
C GLN A 168 4.47 -2.35 -1.96
N TYR A 169 3.58 -3.21 -2.43
CA TYR A 169 3.12 -3.22 -3.81
C TYR A 169 1.59 -3.15 -3.86
N TYR A 170 1.10 -2.15 -4.57
CA TYR A 170 -0.32 -1.88 -4.81
C TYR A 170 -0.59 -2.05 -6.30
N ASP A 171 -1.33 -3.10 -6.68
CA ASP A 171 -1.60 -3.50 -8.06
C ASP A 171 -3.10 -3.37 -8.35
N HIS A 172 -3.46 -2.55 -9.35
CA HIS A 172 -4.87 -2.29 -9.73
C HIS A 172 -5.76 -1.84 -8.56
N CYS A 173 -5.21 -1.09 -7.61
CA CYS A 173 -5.94 -0.63 -6.44
C CYS A 173 -6.66 0.71 -6.70
N TYR A 174 -7.74 0.95 -5.95
CA TYR A 174 -8.42 2.23 -5.85
C TYR A 174 -8.12 2.89 -4.50
N ILE A 175 -7.64 4.13 -4.51
CA ILE A 175 -7.25 4.85 -3.28
C ILE A 175 -7.87 6.24 -3.33
N GLU A 176 -8.66 6.59 -2.31
CA GLU A 176 -9.30 7.91 -2.23
C GLU A 176 -8.99 8.63 -0.92
N GLY A 177 -9.02 9.95 -0.98
CA GLY A 177 -8.88 10.79 0.21
C GLY A 177 -8.86 12.27 -0.07
N THR A 178 -8.52 13.05 0.96
CA THR A 178 -8.51 14.52 0.91
C THR A 178 -7.11 15.10 1.05
N THR A 179 -6.45 14.93 2.19
CA THR A 179 -5.14 15.53 2.47
C THR A 179 -4.18 14.44 2.93
N ASP A 180 -2.98 14.42 2.31
CA ASP A 180 -1.90 13.48 2.68
C ASP A 180 -2.39 12.03 2.69
N PHE A 181 -3.33 11.69 1.79
CA PHE A 181 -4.05 10.43 1.91
C PHE A 181 -3.25 9.19 1.48
N ILE A 182 -2.02 9.39 0.98
CA ILE A 182 -0.99 8.36 0.85
C ILE A 182 0.27 8.91 1.52
N PHE A 183 0.63 8.40 2.70
CA PHE A 183 1.72 8.97 3.48
C PHE A 183 2.56 7.92 4.21
N GLY A 184 3.81 8.27 4.58
CA GLY A 184 4.73 7.40 5.32
C GLY A 184 6.09 7.25 4.68
N ALA A 185 6.87 6.26 5.16
CA ALA A 185 8.29 6.12 4.89
C ALA A 185 8.66 4.96 3.95
N ALA A 186 7.73 4.03 3.72
CA ALA A 186 7.99 2.79 2.97
C ALA A 186 8.41 3.06 1.52
N THR A 187 9.13 2.11 0.94
CA THR A 187 9.25 1.99 -0.51
C THR A 187 7.97 1.35 -1.05
N ALA A 188 7.16 2.12 -1.77
CA ALA A 188 5.87 1.66 -2.26
C ALA A 188 5.71 1.84 -3.77
N LEU A 189 5.41 0.74 -4.47
CA LEU A 189 5.05 0.75 -5.88
C LEU A 189 3.53 0.72 -6.02
N PHE A 190 2.98 1.75 -6.66
CA PHE A 190 1.58 1.83 -7.08
C PHE A 190 1.53 1.62 -8.60
N LYS A 191 1.02 0.48 -9.04
CA LYS A 191 0.97 0.15 -10.46
C LYS A 191 -0.48 -0.01 -10.92
N ASP A 192 -0.81 0.64 -12.04
CA ASP A 192 -2.14 0.59 -12.66
C ASP A 192 -3.28 0.97 -11.68
N CYS A 193 -2.98 1.85 -10.69
CA CYS A 193 -3.93 2.25 -9.65
C CYS A 193 -4.79 3.45 -10.08
N GLN A 194 -5.96 3.56 -9.46
CA GLN A 194 -6.83 4.73 -9.54
C GLN A 194 -6.72 5.54 -8.25
N ILE A 195 -6.32 6.80 -8.37
CA ILE A 195 -6.16 7.73 -7.24
C ILE A 195 -7.25 8.79 -7.33
N TYR A 196 -8.10 8.87 -6.32
CA TYR A 196 -9.27 9.74 -6.34
C TYR A 196 -9.18 10.86 -5.29
N CYS A 197 -9.20 12.10 -5.74
CA CYS A 197 -9.09 13.32 -4.96
C CYS A 197 -10.48 13.84 -4.57
N LYS A 198 -10.82 13.75 -3.27
CA LYS A 198 -12.13 14.17 -2.74
C LYS A 198 -12.16 15.66 -2.43
N THR A 199 -13.35 16.22 -2.40
CA THR A 199 -13.58 17.60 -1.92
C THR A 199 -13.10 17.77 -0.47
N GLY A 200 -12.47 18.93 -0.20
CA GLY A 200 -11.95 19.27 1.14
C GLY A 200 -10.46 18.92 1.36
N GLY A 201 -9.75 18.50 0.29
CA GLY A 201 -8.33 18.19 0.35
C GLY A 201 -7.47 18.98 -0.64
N GLN A 202 -6.15 18.76 -0.57
CA GLN A 202 -5.18 19.45 -1.45
C GLN A 202 -3.94 18.64 -1.80
N PHE A 203 -3.64 17.52 -1.12
CA PHE A 203 -2.37 16.81 -1.29
C PHE A 203 -2.61 15.31 -1.44
N ILE A 204 -2.08 14.71 -2.52
CA ILE A 204 -2.18 13.27 -2.74
C ILE A 204 -1.21 12.56 -1.79
N THR A 205 0.07 12.95 -1.84
CA THR A 205 1.11 12.25 -1.06
C THR A 205 1.77 13.14 -0.01
N ALA A 206 2.19 12.50 1.10
CA ALA A 206 3.04 13.06 2.14
C ALA A 206 4.14 12.06 2.52
N ALA A 207 5.15 11.93 1.65
CA ALA A 207 6.22 10.98 1.87
C ALA A 207 7.18 11.44 2.98
N SER A 208 7.72 10.46 3.71
CA SER A 208 8.80 10.65 4.70
C SER A 208 9.96 9.68 4.47
N THR A 209 10.26 9.42 3.21
CA THR A 209 11.29 8.48 2.76
C THR A 209 12.62 8.74 3.46
N PRO A 210 13.27 7.73 4.06
CA PRO A 210 14.60 7.87 4.66
C PRO A 210 15.65 8.27 3.63
N GLN A 211 16.70 8.97 4.07
CA GLN A 211 17.84 9.34 3.22
C GLN A 211 18.52 8.10 2.59
N SER A 212 18.59 7.00 3.33
CA SER A 212 19.22 5.75 2.90
C SER A 212 18.42 4.97 1.86
N SER A 213 17.12 5.23 1.72
CA SER A 213 16.28 4.52 0.77
C SER A 213 16.44 5.09 -0.64
N LYS A 214 16.81 4.24 -1.61
CA LYS A 214 16.95 4.65 -3.02
C LYS A 214 15.60 5.11 -3.60
N PHE A 215 14.52 4.40 -3.31
CA PHE A 215 13.17 4.69 -3.78
C PHE A 215 12.25 5.02 -2.60
N GLY A 216 11.24 5.85 -2.87
CA GLY A 216 10.11 6.08 -2.00
C GLY A 216 8.81 5.61 -2.67
N TYR A 217 7.90 6.52 -2.97
CA TYR A 217 6.68 6.22 -3.72
C TYR A 217 6.94 6.29 -5.22
N VAL A 218 6.55 5.26 -5.93
CA VAL A 218 6.56 5.23 -7.39
C VAL A 218 5.16 4.89 -7.89
N PHE A 219 4.56 5.82 -8.62
CA PHE A 219 3.29 5.65 -9.31
C PHE A 219 3.58 5.34 -10.77
N LEU A 220 3.18 4.14 -11.22
CA LEU A 220 3.42 3.65 -12.56
C LEU A 220 2.09 3.38 -13.27
N ASN A 221 1.85 4.03 -14.39
CA ASN A 221 0.62 3.93 -15.19
C ASN A 221 -0.66 4.24 -14.39
N CYS A 222 -0.61 5.07 -13.38
CA CYS A 222 -1.76 5.38 -12.53
C CYS A 222 -2.67 6.43 -13.19
N LYS A 223 -3.97 6.37 -12.86
CA LYS A 223 -4.96 7.36 -13.26
C LYS A 223 -5.38 8.19 -12.05
N ILE A 224 -5.19 9.50 -12.12
CA ILE A 224 -5.71 10.44 -11.13
C ILE A 224 -7.06 10.95 -11.59
N SER A 225 -7.99 11.12 -10.67
CA SER A 225 -9.30 11.71 -10.87
C SER A 225 -9.78 12.35 -9.56
N GLY A 226 -10.92 13.01 -9.56
CA GLY A 226 -11.45 13.61 -8.34
C GLY A 226 -12.80 14.26 -8.52
N ASP A 227 -13.32 14.82 -7.44
CA ASP A 227 -14.55 15.58 -7.43
C ASP A 227 -14.44 16.82 -8.33
N LYS A 228 -15.59 17.31 -8.79
CA LYS A 228 -15.63 18.52 -9.62
C LYS A 228 -15.13 19.75 -8.84
N GLY A 229 -14.20 20.51 -9.45
CA GLY A 229 -13.71 21.77 -8.91
C GLY A 229 -12.63 21.66 -7.84
N VAL A 230 -12.14 20.46 -7.54
CA VAL A 230 -10.98 20.29 -6.62
C VAL A 230 -9.66 20.65 -7.31
N SER A 231 -8.66 21.02 -6.51
CA SER A 231 -7.32 21.38 -7.00
C SER A 231 -6.25 20.82 -6.05
N TYR A 232 -5.38 19.95 -6.58
CA TYR A 232 -4.46 19.15 -5.80
C TYR A 232 -3.01 19.33 -6.22
N PHE A 233 -2.12 19.21 -5.24
CA PHE A 233 -0.71 18.92 -5.47
C PHE A 233 -0.50 17.39 -5.57
N LEU A 234 0.48 16.95 -6.34
CA LEU A 234 0.94 15.56 -6.38
C LEU A 234 1.47 15.10 -5.01
N GLY A 235 2.06 16.05 -4.27
CA GLY A 235 2.49 15.79 -2.91
C GLY A 235 3.25 16.92 -2.25
N ARG A 236 3.56 16.68 -0.97
CA ARG A 236 4.42 17.52 -0.13
C ARG A 236 5.31 16.67 0.78
N PRO A 237 6.52 17.12 1.17
CA PRO A 237 7.46 16.32 1.95
C PRO A 237 7.14 16.37 3.45
N TRP A 238 6.63 15.30 4.02
CA TRP A 238 6.44 15.22 5.47
C TRP A 238 7.78 15.30 6.23
N ARG A 239 8.84 14.70 5.65
CA ARG A 239 10.21 14.73 6.18
C ARG A 239 11.21 15.11 5.07
N PRO A 240 12.44 15.53 5.41
CA PRO A 240 13.54 15.63 4.44
C PRO A 240 13.75 14.31 3.68
N TYR A 241 14.30 14.39 2.46
CA TYR A 241 14.56 13.26 1.57
C TYR A 241 13.31 12.53 1.03
N ALA A 242 12.11 13.06 1.29
CA ALA A 242 10.89 12.52 0.70
C ALA A 242 11.06 12.28 -0.81
N SER A 243 10.68 11.08 -1.26
CA SER A 243 10.84 10.66 -2.65
C SER A 243 9.50 10.19 -3.22
N VAL A 244 9.06 10.86 -4.29
CA VAL A 244 7.81 10.52 -5.00
C VAL A 244 8.00 10.70 -6.48
N VAL A 245 7.68 9.68 -7.27
CA VAL A 245 7.83 9.70 -8.73
C VAL A 245 6.53 9.24 -9.40
N PHE A 246 6.08 10.01 -10.40
CA PHE A 246 4.95 9.63 -11.26
C PHE A 246 5.46 9.34 -12.66
N ILE A 247 5.18 8.14 -13.18
CA ILE A 247 5.64 7.65 -14.47
C ILE A 247 4.45 7.18 -15.32
N ASN A 248 4.31 7.69 -16.52
CA ASN A 248 3.23 7.35 -17.47
C ASN A 248 1.82 7.48 -16.86
N CYS A 249 1.63 8.42 -15.93
CA CYS A 249 0.36 8.62 -15.25
C CYS A 249 -0.53 9.63 -15.99
N ASN A 250 -1.84 9.41 -15.91
CA ASN A 250 -2.83 10.39 -16.38
C ASN A 250 -3.08 11.43 -15.29
N LEU A 251 -2.67 12.68 -15.53
CA LEU A 251 -2.80 13.81 -14.63
C LEU A 251 -3.87 14.78 -15.18
N PRO A 252 -5.08 14.79 -14.62
CA PRO A 252 -6.16 15.67 -15.08
C PRO A 252 -5.92 17.13 -14.65
N ALA A 253 -6.74 18.06 -15.17
CA ALA A 253 -6.68 19.50 -14.88
C ALA A 253 -6.77 19.86 -13.39
N LEU A 254 -7.23 18.95 -12.53
CA LEU A 254 -7.24 19.16 -11.08
C LEU A 254 -5.84 19.23 -10.46
N ILE A 255 -4.79 18.76 -11.15
CA ILE A 255 -3.41 18.87 -10.65
C ILE A 255 -2.91 20.29 -10.89
N LYS A 256 -2.48 20.95 -9.80
CA LYS A 256 -1.94 22.31 -9.84
C LYS A 256 -0.73 22.40 -10.77
N PRO A 257 -0.59 23.48 -11.54
CA PRO A 257 0.53 23.65 -12.48
C PRO A 257 1.91 23.52 -11.83
N THR A 258 2.07 23.97 -10.58
CA THR A 258 3.32 23.84 -9.82
C THR A 258 3.65 22.40 -9.41
N GLY A 259 2.66 21.51 -9.41
CA GLY A 259 2.76 20.08 -9.14
C GLY A 259 3.01 19.71 -7.67
N TRP A 260 3.92 20.40 -7.00
CA TRP A 260 4.44 20.04 -5.68
C TRP A 260 4.43 21.21 -4.69
N ASP A 261 4.33 20.91 -3.42
CA ASP A 261 4.46 21.85 -2.31
C ASP A 261 5.65 21.46 -1.42
N PHE A 262 6.23 22.41 -0.69
CA PHE A 262 7.43 22.19 0.14
C PHE A 262 7.15 22.13 1.65
N TRP A 263 5.87 22.04 2.03
CA TRP A 263 5.41 22.01 3.44
C TRP A 263 5.82 23.26 4.25
N GLY A 264 6.00 24.41 3.59
CA GLY A 264 6.50 25.65 4.24
C GLY A 264 7.93 25.55 4.79
N LYS A 265 8.71 24.53 4.41
CA LYS A 265 10.08 24.29 4.89
C LYS A 265 11.07 24.39 3.74
N GLU A 266 11.74 25.55 3.63
CA GLU A 266 12.70 25.82 2.54
C GLU A 266 13.78 24.74 2.41
N ALA A 267 14.31 24.21 3.52
CA ALA A 267 15.33 23.17 3.52
C ALA A 267 14.87 21.88 2.79
N ASN A 268 13.57 21.59 2.74
CA ASN A 268 13.05 20.43 2.05
C ASN A 268 13.34 20.48 0.54
N LYS A 269 13.33 21.67 -0.08
CA LYS A 269 13.57 21.84 -1.52
C LYS A 269 14.94 21.33 -1.96
N GLN A 270 15.91 21.27 -1.04
CA GLN A 270 17.28 20.81 -1.33
C GLN A 270 17.45 19.30 -1.21
N THR A 271 16.53 18.62 -0.53
CA THR A 271 16.68 17.20 -0.18
C THR A 271 15.64 16.29 -0.83
N VAL A 272 14.48 16.82 -1.23
CA VAL A 272 13.41 16.02 -1.85
C VAL A 272 13.83 15.45 -3.20
N ARG A 273 13.28 14.28 -3.52
CA ARG A 273 13.48 13.56 -4.78
C ARG A 273 12.15 13.39 -5.47
N TYR A 274 11.57 14.51 -5.91
CA TYR A 274 10.29 14.54 -6.61
C TYR A 274 10.51 14.60 -8.11
N ALA A 275 9.91 13.66 -8.82
CA ALA A 275 10.10 13.57 -10.26
C ALA A 275 8.85 13.10 -11.02
N GLU A 276 8.87 13.39 -12.30
CA GLU A 276 7.84 12.98 -13.25
C GLU A 276 8.51 12.46 -14.53
N TYR A 277 7.84 11.50 -15.23
CA TYR A 277 8.31 11.01 -16.51
C TYR A 277 7.14 10.61 -17.40
N LYS A 278 7.10 11.18 -18.62
CA LYS A 278 6.11 10.88 -19.67
C LYS A 278 4.66 10.79 -19.16
N ASN A 279 4.31 11.59 -18.14
CA ASN A 279 2.92 11.73 -17.74
C ASN A 279 2.13 12.46 -18.85
N PHE A 280 0.82 12.37 -18.81
CA PHE A 280 -0.06 12.99 -19.81
C PHE A 280 -1.35 13.51 -19.18
N GLY A 281 -2.18 14.22 -19.97
CA GLY A 281 -3.41 14.86 -19.49
C GLY A 281 -3.22 16.34 -19.21
N GLU A 282 -4.32 17.07 -18.99
CA GLU A 282 -4.36 18.53 -18.91
C GLU A 282 -3.58 19.10 -17.70
N GLY A 283 -3.42 18.32 -16.63
CA GLY A 283 -2.64 18.69 -15.45
C GLY A 283 -1.13 18.40 -15.56
N PHE A 284 -0.67 17.77 -16.65
CA PHE A 284 0.75 17.60 -16.90
C PHE A 284 1.32 18.82 -17.64
N ILE A 285 1.83 19.79 -16.88
CA ILE A 285 2.39 21.04 -17.37
C ILE A 285 3.85 21.17 -16.90
N PRO A 286 4.79 20.43 -17.51
CA PRO A 286 6.18 20.29 -16.99
C PRO A 286 6.91 21.63 -16.85
N ASN A 287 6.66 22.61 -17.77
CA ASN A 287 7.29 23.93 -17.72
C ASN A 287 6.78 24.83 -16.58
N SER A 288 5.68 24.48 -15.93
CA SER A 288 5.12 25.20 -14.78
C SER A 288 5.42 24.54 -13.45
N ARG A 289 6.10 23.38 -13.45
CA ARG A 289 6.50 22.70 -12.22
C ARG A 289 7.51 23.52 -11.45
N VAL A 290 7.51 23.33 -10.12
CA VAL A 290 8.53 23.93 -9.26
C VAL A 290 9.94 23.50 -9.70
N ASN A 291 10.90 24.40 -9.65
CA ASN A 291 12.27 24.18 -10.16
C ASN A 291 13.10 23.17 -9.34
N TRP A 292 12.63 22.76 -8.18
CA TRP A 292 13.25 21.75 -7.33
C TRP A 292 12.65 20.35 -7.51
N SER A 293 11.71 20.17 -8.45
CA SER A 293 11.26 18.86 -8.95
C SER A 293 11.91 18.58 -10.31
N LYS A 294 11.93 17.33 -10.73
CA LYS A 294 12.66 16.87 -11.90
C LYS A 294 11.74 16.24 -12.95
N GLN A 295 12.01 16.53 -14.21
CA GLN A 295 11.56 15.68 -15.32
C GLN A 295 12.68 14.68 -15.60
N LEU A 296 12.40 13.37 -15.46
CA LEU A 296 13.42 12.34 -15.70
C LEU A 296 13.74 12.23 -17.20
N THR A 297 15.00 11.95 -17.50
CA THR A 297 15.43 11.49 -18.83
C THR A 297 15.05 10.03 -19.04
N ASP A 298 15.09 9.56 -20.30
CA ASP A 298 14.84 8.14 -20.64
C ASP A 298 15.80 7.21 -19.88
N ALA A 299 17.07 7.53 -19.80
CA ALA A 299 18.08 6.76 -19.06
C ALA A 299 17.82 6.67 -17.55
N GLU A 300 17.33 7.77 -16.94
CA GLU A 300 16.98 7.75 -15.52
C GLU A 300 15.70 6.96 -15.24
N ALA A 301 14.75 6.99 -16.18
CA ALA A 301 13.50 6.25 -16.05
C ALA A 301 13.68 4.74 -16.14
N GLU A 302 14.73 4.24 -16.82
CA GLU A 302 15.08 2.82 -16.89
C GLU A 302 15.35 2.18 -15.53
N GLU A 303 15.76 2.98 -14.53
CA GLU A 303 15.96 2.52 -13.15
C GLU A 303 14.67 2.16 -12.42
N PHE A 304 13.51 2.66 -12.88
CA PHE A 304 12.23 2.50 -12.19
C PHE A 304 11.46 1.22 -12.61
N THR A 305 12.16 0.09 -12.67
CA THR A 305 11.51 -1.22 -12.85
C THR A 305 10.95 -1.73 -11.53
N ALA A 306 9.88 -2.54 -11.56
CA ALA A 306 9.32 -3.15 -10.35
C ALA A 306 10.39 -3.95 -9.57
N SER A 307 11.27 -4.67 -10.28
CA SER A 307 12.38 -5.42 -9.67
C SER A 307 13.36 -4.52 -8.92
N ASN A 308 13.74 -3.38 -9.51
CA ASN A 308 14.66 -2.44 -8.86
C ASN A 308 14.01 -1.76 -7.66
N ILE A 309 12.76 -1.28 -7.82
CA ILE A 309 12.00 -0.60 -6.77
C ILE A 309 11.81 -1.51 -5.56
N LEU A 310 11.39 -2.76 -5.81
CA LEU A 310 11.10 -3.73 -4.75
C LEU A 310 12.30 -4.62 -4.39
N THR A 311 13.51 -4.26 -4.84
CA THR A 311 14.77 -4.94 -4.50
C THR A 311 14.68 -6.45 -4.75
N GLY A 312 14.24 -6.83 -5.98
CA GLY A 312 14.11 -8.22 -6.43
C GLY A 312 12.91 -9.00 -5.87
N TRP A 313 12.15 -8.42 -4.93
CA TRP A 313 10.89 -9.02 -4.52
C TRP A 313 9.79 -8.66 -5.54
N LEU A 314 9.21 -9.69 -6.16
CA LEU A 314 8.03 -9.58 -7.02
C LEU A 314 6.98 -10.58 -6.52
N PRO A 315 5.80 -10.12 -6.06
CA PRO A 315 4.72 -10.98 -5.56
C PRO A 315 3.98 -11.74 -6.68
#